data_8c7d748bf97ce513c7bc8e1865506891
#
_entry.id   8c7d748bf97ce513c7bc8e1865506891
#
_cell.length_a   1.000
_cell.length_b   1.000
_cell.length_c   1.000
_cell.angle_alpha   90.00
_cell.angle_beta   90.00
_cell.angle_gamma   90.00
#
_symmetry.space_group_name_H-M   'P 1'
#
loop_
_entity.id
_entity.type
_entity.pdbx_description
1 polymer ?
#
loop_
_entity_poly.entity_id
_entity_poly.type
_entity_poly.pdbx_seq_one_letter_code
_entity_poly.pdbx_strand_id
1 'polypeptide(L)'
;MQAQLKTKLAVFMFLQYFIWGSWYVSMGTYLSKTLQFEGAQIGLAYGAFAIGAMIAPFLVGLLADRYFASEKLLAFLGITGGLMLFALPMMTTFSSFYPMLIIYCCTFVPTLALGNSLSLRHLDNQKRDFPLVKTLSSIGWIAAGITLSVVFKGEQSAVQFYVAGTTSIIFGLFSLTLPHTPPMKTGKDVSMSEILGLDALALLKKPSFAIFILCMFLICIPLYFYFVNMNQYVTELGWEFSAAKMSLAQVSDVVFLILLPVMLSR
;
A
#
# COMPACT_ATOMS: atom_id res chain seq x y z
N MET A 1 25.84 0.02 -12.70
CA MET A 1 24.70 0.98 -12.77
C MET A 1 23.37 0.28 -12.55
N GLN A 2 23.00 -0.75 -13.30
CA GLN A 2 21.74 -1.51 -13.15
C GLN A 2 21.57 -2.18 -11.75
N ALA A 3 22.61 -2.79 -11.18
CA ALA A 3 22.52 -3.41 -9.86
C ALA A 3 22.16 -2.39 -8.77
N GLN A 4 22.80 -1.23 -8.78
CA GLN A 4 22.51 -0.16 -7.83
C GLN A 4 21.07 0.39 -7.97
N LEU A 5 20.57 0.48 -9.21
CA LEU A 5 19.20 0.89 -9.47
C LEU A 5 18.20 -0.13 -8.91
N LYS A 6 18.39 -1.42 -9.18
CA LYS A 6 17.54 -2.49 -8.64
C LYS A 6 17.51 -2.47 -7.12
N THR A 7 18.67 -2.26 -6.48
CA THR A 7 18.74 -2.13 -5.01
C THR A 7 17.94 -0.92 -4.52
N LYS A 8 18.04 0.24 -5.17
CA LYS A 8 17.25 1.42 -4.81
C LYS A 8 15.74 1.16 -4.94
N LEU A 9 15.32 0.53 -6.05
CA LEU A 9 13.91 0.19 -6.26
C LEU A 9 13.41 -0.85 -5.23
N ALA A 10 14.26 -1.81 -4.86
CA ALA A 10 13.94 -2.81 -3.84
C ALA A 10 13.79 -2.18 -2.45
N VAL A 11 14.69 -1.29 -2.04
CA VAL A 11 14.58 -0.52 -0.79
C VAL A 11 13.34 0.37 -0.80
N PHE A 12 13.05 1.02 -1.90
CA PHE A 12 11.84 1.82 -2.08
C PHE A 12 10.57 0.98 -1.86
N MET A 13 10.46 -0.20 -2.49
CA MET A 13 9.35 -1.13 -2.31
C MET A 13 9.26 -1.66 -0.87
N PHE A 14 10.40 -1.93 -0.24
CA PHE A 14 10.46 -2.31 1.17
C PHE A 14 9.86 -1.23 2.07
N LEU A 15 10.31 0.02 1.94
CA LEU A 15 9.82 1.12 2.75
C LEU A 15 8.31 1.35 2.57
N GLN A 16 7.83 1.28 1.32
CA GLN A 16 6.43 1.47 0.99
C GLN A 16 5.52 0.46 1.69
N TYR A 17 5.89 -0.81 1.68
CA TYR A 17 5.10 -1.88 2.30
C TYR A 17 5.35 -1.99 3.81
N PHE A 18 6.50 -1.55 4.28
CA PHE A 18 6.75 -1.38 5.72
C PHE A 18 5.80 -0.33 6.32
N ILE A 19 5.59 0.81 5.64
CA ILE A 19 4.60 1.80 6.05
C ILE A 19 3.22 1.15 6.18
N TRP A 20 2.79 0.45 5.13
CA TRP A 20 1.46 -0.15 5.09
C TRP A 20 1.27 -1.23 6.17
N GLY A 21 2.22 -2.15 6.29
CA GLY A 21 2.19 -3.22 7.29
C GLY A 21 2.27 -2.72 8.72
N SER A 22 2.87 -1.53 8.97
CA SER A 22 3.03 -1.00 10.32
C SER A 22 1.71 -0.58 10.99
N TRP A 23 0.69 -0.21 10.22
CA TRP A 23 -0.58 0.27 10.80
C TRP A 23 -1.80 -0.55 10.38
N TYR A 24 -1.80 -1.08 9.16
CA TYR A 24 -3.00 -1.66 8.56
C TYR A 24 -3.46 -2.94 9.27
N VAL A 25 -2.53 -3.82 9.65
CA VAL A 25 -2.84 -5.11 10.27
C VAL A 25 -3.41 -4.95 11.68
N SER A 26 -2.86 -4.03 12.47
CA SER A 26 -3.20 -3.84 13.89
C SER A 26 -4.19 -2.70 14.15
N MET A 27 -4.54 -1.92 13.11
CA MET A 27 -5.47 -0.80 13.25
C MET A 27 -6.80 -1.23 13.88
N GLY A 28 -7.38 -2.36 13.47
CA GLY A 28 -8.64 -2.86 14.02
C GLY A 28 -8.56 -3.11 15.53
N THR A 29 -7.47 -3.69 15.99
CA THR A 29 -7.23 -3.91 17.43
C THR A 29 -7.08 -2.59 18.19
N TYR A 30 -6.35 -1.62 17.64
CA TYR A 30 -6.24 -0.28 18.23
C TYR A 30 -7.61 0.43 18.30
N LEU A 31 -8.37 0.42 17.21
CA LEU A 31 -9.68 1.07 17.17
C LEU A 31 -10.66 0.43 18.16
N SER A 32 -10.65 -0.91 18.26
CA SER A 32 -11.52 -1.66 19.18
C SER A 32 -11.10 -1.52 20.64
N LYS A 33 -9.83 -1.78 20.97
CA LYS A 33 -9.37 -1.87 22.36
C LYS A 33 -9.01 -0.52 22.97
N THR A 34 -8.49 0.41 22.18
CA THR A 34 -8.00 1.71 22.68
C THR A 34 -9.00 2.83 22.45
N LEU A 35 -9.55 2.97 21.25
CA LEU A 35 -10.55 4.00 20.96
C LEU A 35 -11.98 3.54 21.21
N GLN A 36 -12.20 2.24 21.43
CA GLN A 36 -13.52 1.63 21.71
C GLN A 36 -14.55 1.91 20.61
N PHE A 37 -14.11 1.93 19.35
CA PHE A 37 -15.02 2.08 18.22
C PHE A 37 -15.83 0.81 18.01
N GLU A 38 -17.06 0.98 17.56
CA GLU A 38 -17.97 -0.11 17.22
C GLU A 38 -17.51 -0.86 15.95
N GLY A 39 -17.93 -2.11 15.81
CA GLY A 39 -17.54 -2.94 14.65
C GLY A 39 -17.86 -2.32 13.29
N ALA A 40 -19.01 -1.61 13.17
CA ALA A 40 -19.37 -0.88 11.95
C ALA A 40 -18.39 0.25 11.64
N GLN A 41 -17.95 1.00 12.65
CA GLN A 41 -16.96 2.07 12.53
C GLN A 41 -15.59 1.53 12.12
N ILE A 42 -15.18 0.38 12.68
CA ILE A 42 -13.94 -0.31 12.31
C ILE A 42 -14.00 -0.75 10.84
N GLY A 43 -15.12 -1.36 10.43
CA GLY A 43 -15.32 -1.74 9.03
C GLY A 43 -15.24 -0.55 8.07
N LEU A 44 -15.85 0.59 8.41
CA LEU A 44 -15.75 1.83 7.63
C LEU A 44 -14.31 2.35 7.58
N ALA A 45 -13.57 2.29 8.70
CA ALA A 45 -12.16 2.72 8.74
C ALA A 45 -11.30 1.92 7.74
N TYR A 46 -11.46 0.60 7.67
CA TYR A 46 -10.79 -0.19 6.63
C TYR A 46 -11.28 0.15 5.22
N GLY A 47 -12.56 0.51 5.06
CA GLY A 47 -13.13 1.00 3.81
C GLY A 47 -12.49 2.29 3.28
N ALA A 48 -11.86 3.10 4.13
CA ALA A 48 -11.12 4.29 3.71
C ALA A 48 -10.03 3.98 2.68
N PHE A 49 -9.38 2.81 2.78
CA PHE A 49 -8.39 2.37 1.81
C PHE A 49 -9.01 2.16 0.41
N ALA A 50 -10.21 1.58 0.33
CA ALA A 50 -10.93 1.40 -0.92
C ALA A 50 -11.32 2.75 -1.55
N ILE A 51 -11.73 3.73 -0.73
CA ILE A 51 -12.01 5.10 -1.19
C ILE A 51 -10.74 5.71 -1.80
N GLY A 52 -9.60 5.59 -1.11
CA GLY A 52 -8.29 6.02 -1.63
C GLY A 52 -7.96 5.35 -2.96
N ALA A 53 -8.23 4.04 -3.10
CA ALA A 53 -7.99 3.29 -4.33
C ALA A 53 -8.87 3.73 -5.50
N MET A 54 -10.12 4.16 -5.25
CA MET A 54 -10.99 4.73 -6.27
C MET A 54 -10.51 6.12 -6.74
N ILE A 55 -9.93 6.91 -5.84
CA ILE A 55 -9.45 8.27 -6.15
C ILE A 55 -8.05 8.24 -6.77
N ALA A 56 -7.22 7.24 -6.42
CA ALA A 56 -5.83 7.13 -6.83
C ALA A 56 -5.59 7.27 -8.35
N PRO A 57 -6.36 6.63 -9.26
CA PRO A 57 -6.15 6.76 -10.71
C PRO A 57 -6.28 8.20 -11.21
N PHE A 58 -7.19 8.98 -10.61
CA PHE A 58 -7.37 10.40 -10.97
C PHE A 58 -6.14 11.23 -10.56
N LEU A 59 -5.65 11.03 -9.34
CA LEU A 59 -4.48 11.74 -8.86
C LEU A 59 -3.23 11.36 -9.67
N VAL A 60 -3.04 10.08 -9.96
CA VAL A 60 -1.91 9.60 -10.76
C VAL A 60 -2.01 10.11 -12.19
N GLY A 61 -3.15 9.90 -12.85
CA GLY A 61 -3.34 10.31 -14.25
C GLY A 61 -3.26 11.81 -14.47
N LEU A 62 -3.79 12.62 -13.54
CA LEU A 62 -3.73 14.08 -13.64
C LEU A 62 -2.36 14.64 -13.26
N LEU A 63 -1.78 14.18 -12.16
CA LEU A 63 -0.59 14.80 -11.59
C LEU A 63 0.70 14.21 -12.12
N ALA A 64 0.84 12.87 -12.11
CA ALA A 64 2.08 12.22 -12.51
C ALA A 64 2.25 12.12 -14.03
N ASP A 65 1.16 11.89 -14.76
CA ASP A 65 1.25 11.74 -16.21
C ASP A 65 1.39 13.07 -16.96
N ARG A 66 1.02 14.19 -16.33
CA ARG A 66 0.99 15.50 -16.98
C ARG A 66 1.93 16.56 -16.40
N TYR A 67 2.03 16.65 -15.07
CA TYR A 67 2.62 17.83 -14.46
C TYR A 67 3.88 17.57 -13.66
N PHE A 68 3.95 16.44 -12.96
CA PHE A 68 5.02 16.19 -12.00
C PHE A 68 5.80 14.92 -12.32
N ALA A 69 7.10 14.98 -12.15
CA ALA A 69 7.94 13.79 -12.19
C ALA A 69 7.55 12.84 -11.03
N SER A 70 7.47 11.53 -11.34
CA SER A 70 6.91 10.53 -10.41
C SER A 70 7.66 10.49 -9.07
N GLU A 71 8.98 10.62 -9.08
CA GLU A 71 9.80 10.62 -7.86
C GLU A 71 9.51 11.83 -6.96
N LYS A 72 9.20 12.99 -7.54
CA LYS A 72 8.84 14.20 -6.78
C LYS A 72 7.45 14.09 -6.18
N LEU A 73 6.51 13.53 -6.94
CA LEU A 73 5.15 13.29 -6.46
C LEU A 73 5.15 12.25 -5.33
N LEU A 74 5.93 11.17 -5.47
CA LEU A 74 6.13 10.18 -4.40
C LEU A 74 6.71 10.80 -3.13
N ALA A 75 7.68 11.71 -3.28
CA ALA A 75 8.26 12.43 -2.15
C ALA A 75 7.22 13.29 -1.44
N PHE A 76 6.45 14.07 -2.19
CA PHE A 76 5.39 14.92 -1.64
C PHE A 76 4.32 14.07 -0.92
N LEU A 77 3.81 13.03 -1.55
CA LEU A 77 2.79 12.15 -0.98
C LEU A 77 3.32 11.39 0.26
N GLY A 78 4.59 10.95 0.23
CA GLY A 78 5.20 10.27 1.36
C GLY A 78 5.37 11.18 2.58
N ILE A 79 5.86 12.41 2.37
CA ILE A 79 6.05 13.37 3.47
C ILE A 79 4.71 13.81 4.03
N THR A 80 3.76 14.22 3.19
CA THR A 80 2.42 14.67 3.64
C THR A 80 1.65 13.53 4.31
N GLY A 81 1.69 12.31 3.75
CA GLY A 81 1.10 11.13 4.38
C GLY A 81 1.73 10.80 5.74
N GLY A 82 3.06 10.96 5.86
CA GLY A 82 3.76 10.80 7.13
C GLY A 82 3.31 11.77 8.20
N LEU A 83 3.16 13.05 7.85
CA LEU A 83 2.63 14.07 8.77
C LEU A 83 1.19 13.75 9.21
N MET A 84 0.35 13.27 8.29
CA MET A 84 -1.02 12.85 8.61
C MET A 84 -1.04 11.65 9.56
N LEU A 85 -0.12 10.68 9.39
CA LEU A 85 0.01 9.55 10.31
C LEU A 85 0.40 9.98 11.72
N PHE A 86 1.21 11.02 11.89
CA PHE A 86 1.48 11.61 13.21
C PHE A 86 0.27 12.30 13.82
N ALA A 87 -0.61 12.88 12.99
CA ALA A 87 -1.82 13.55 13.45
C ALA A 87 -2.97 12.57 13.79
N LEU A 88 -3.04 11.40 13.14
CA LEU A 88 -4.11 10.41 13.35
C LEU A 88 -4.34 10.02 14.82
N PRO A 89 -3.33 9.74 15.65
CA PRO A 89 -3.54 9.40 17.06
C PRO A 89 -4.13 10.52 17.90
N MET A 90 -4.09 11.77 17.43
CA MET A 90 -4.72 12.90 18.12
C MET A 90 -6.25 12.92 17.92
N MET A 91 -6.76 12.13 16.98
CA MET A 91 -8.18 12.03 16.63
C MET A 91 -8.80 10.87 17.41
N THR A 92 -9.42 11.17 18.55
CA THR A 92 -9.98 10.14 19.47
C THR A 92 -11.44 9.78 19.18
N THR A 93 -12.14 10.56 18.35
CA THR A 93 -13.53 10.28 17.96
C THR A 93 -13.59 9.77 16.52
N PHE A 94 -14.58 8.92 16.22
CA PHE A 94 -14.75 8.41 14.86
C PHE A 94 -14.98 9.53 13.83
N SER A 95 -15.73 10.56 14.20
CA SER A 95 -16.02 11.71 13.32
C SER A 95 -14.81 12.53 12.94
N SER A 96 -13.74 12.51 13.74
CA SER A 96 -12.46 13.17 13.41
C SER A 96 -11.45 12.19 12.79
N PHE A 97 -11.38 10.96 13.30
CA PHE A 97 -10.44 9.94 12.84
C PHE A 97 -10.71 9.49 11.39
N TYR A 98 -11.97 9.19 11.07
CA TYR A 98 -12.34 8.63 9.77
C TYR A 98 -12.07 9.56 8.58
N PRO A 99 -12.45 10.85 8.61
CA PRO A 99 -12.08 11.77 7.53
C PRO A 99 -10.56 11.94 7.37
N MET A 100 -9.81 12.03 8.47
CA MET A 100 -8.35 12.12 8.42
C MET A 100 -7.74 10.87 7.80
N LEU A 101 -8.26 9.69 8.14
CA LEU A 101 -7.82 8.42 7.55
C LEU A 101 -8.12 8.36 6.05
N ILE A 102 -9.28 8.84 5.59
CA ILE A 102 -9.60 8.93 4.15
C ILE A 102 -8.57 9.82 3.44
N ILE A 103 -8.31 11.01 3.98
CA ILE A 103 -7.34 11.93 3.38
C ILE A 103 -5.95 11.29 3.32
N TYR A 104 -5.53 10.62 4.40
CA TYR A 104 -4.28 9.86 4.41
C TYR A 104 -4.28 8.76 3.32
N CYS A 105 -5.34 7.96 3.20
CA CYS A 105 -5.43 6.93 2.17
C CYS A 105 -5.36 7.52 0.76
N CYS A 106 -5.94 8.71 0.52
CA CYS A 106 -5.82 9.42 -0.75
C CYS A 106 -4.39 9.89 -1.05
N THR A 107 -3.53 10.05 -0.05
CA THR A 107 -2.09 10.32 -0.26
C THR A 107 -1.28 9.04 -0.42
N PHE A 108 -1.58 8.00 0.34
CA PHE A 108 -0.79 6.77 0.38
C PHE A 108 -1.07 5.84 -0.81
N VAL A 109 -2.34 5.55 -1.10
CA VAL A 109 -2.71 4.54 -2.13
C VAL A 109 -2.17 4.88 -3.53
N PRO A 110 -2.18 6.16 -3.99
CA PRO A 110 -1.56 6.52 -5.26
C PRO A 110 -0.09 6.15 -5.34
N THR A 111 0.64 6.16 -4.22
CA THR A 111 2.06 5.80 -4.21
C THR A 111 2.30 4.36 -4.64
N LEU A 112 1.35 3.44 -4.39
CA LEU A 112 1.45 2.03 -4.79
C LEU A 112 1.48 1.88 -6.33
N ALA A 113 0.58 2.58 -7.01
CA ALA A 113 0.52 2.57 -8.47
C ALA A 113 1.73 3.27 -9.09
N LEU A 114 2.10 4.45 -8.56
CA LEU A 114 3.27 5.21 -9.00
C LEU A 114 4.57 4.45 -8.82
N GLY A 115 4.74 3.79 -7.67
CA GLY A 115 5.92 2.99 -7.36
C GLY A 115 6.08 1.81 -8.31
N ASN A 116 4.99 1.10 -8.61
CA ASN A 116 5.00 0.02 -9.59
C ASN A 116 5.34 0.54 -11.00
N SER A 117 4.69 1.62 -11.44
CA SER A 117 4.92 2.24 -12.74
C SER A 117 6.37 2.71 -12.91
N LEU A 118 6.90 3.45 -11.90
CA LEU A 118 8.28 3.90 -11.89
C LEU A 118 9.25 2.72 -11.97
N SER A 119 9.03 1.67 -11.18
CA SER A 119 9.90 0.49 -11.16
C SER A 119 9.89 -0.23 -12.51
N LEU A 120 8.72 -0.47 -13.09
CA LEU A 120 8.61 -1.11 -14.41
C LEU A 120 9.28 -0.29 -15.50
N ARG A 121 9.22 1.04 -15.42
CA ARG A 121 9.79 1.94 -16.43
C ARG A 121 11.31 1.92 -16.47
N HIS A 122 11.96 1.62 -15.36
CA HIS A 122 13.42 1.65 -15.22
C HIS A 122 14.09 0.26 -15.18
N LEU A 123 13.33 -0.82 -15.27
CA LEU A 123 13.85 -2.18 -15.32
C LEU A 123 13.97 -2.66 -16.78
N ASP A 124 15.16 -3.10 -17.19
CA ASP A 124 15.42 -3.59 -18.55
C ASP A 124 14.64 -4.88 -18.85
N ASN A 125 14.64 -5.83 -17.92
CA ASN A 125 13.89 -7.08 -18.02
C ASN A 125 12.79 -7.12 -16.97
N GLN A 126 11.64 -6.52 -17.32
CA GLN A 126 10.50 -6.42 -16.41
C GLN A 126 10.01 -7.77 -15.91
N LYS A 127 9.92 -8.80 -16.77
CA LYS A 127 9.43 -10.13 -16.41
C LYS A 127 10.29 -10.82 -15.36
N ARG A 128 11.61 -10.61 -15.43
CA ARG A 128 12.57 -11.21 -14.50
C ARG A 128 12.78 -10.36 -13.25
N ASP A 129 13.01 -9.07 -13.45
CA ASP A 129 13.57 -8.21 -12.40
C ASP A 129 12.49 -7.59 -11.52
N PHE A 130 11.28 -7.33 -12.06
CA PHE A 130 10.20 -6.72 -11.29
C PHE A 130 9.70 -7.63 -10.16
N PRO A 131 9.46 -8.95 -10.35
CA PRO A 131 9.09 -9.83 -9.24
C PRO A 131 10.15 -9.86 -8.14
N LEU A 132 11.44 -9.86 -8.49
CA LEU A 132 12.54 -9.86 -7.53
C LEU A 132 12.60 -8.55 -6.72
N VAL A 133 12.44 -7.40 -7.38
CA VAL A 133 12.34 -6.10 -6.69
C VAL A 133 11.10 -6.08 -5.80
N LYS A 134 9.98 -6.59 -6.29
CA LYS A 134 8.70 -6.65 -5.57
C LYS A 134 8.75 -7.56 -4.34
N THR A 135 9.61 -8.58 -4.32
CA THR A 135 9.79 -9.46 -3.13
C THR A 135 10.13 -8.64 -1.88
N LEU A 136 10.90 -7.54 -2.03
CA LEU A 136 11.24 -6.67 -0.90
C LEU A 136 10.02 -5.97 -0.30
N SER A 137 8.91 -5.84 -1.04
CA SER A 137 7.66 -5.33 -0.47
C SER A 137 7.07 -6.29 0.56
N SER A 138 7.03 -7.59 0.26
CA SER A 138 6.53 -8.60 1.20
C SER A 138 7.46 -8.72 2.42
N ILE A 139 8.77 -8.63 2.22
CA ILE A 139 9.75 -8.57 3.32
C ILE A 139 9.53 -7.31 4.17
N GLY A 140 9.25 -6.16 3.56
CA GLY A 140 8.92 -4.92 4.26
C GLY A 140 7.67 -5.05 5.14
N TRP A 141 6.64 -5.71 4.63
CA TRP A 141 5.42 -6.00 5.40
C TRP A 141 5.71 -6.91 6.60
N ILE A 142 6.47 -7.99 6.40
CA ILE A 142 6.88 -8.91 7.48
C ILE A 142 7.69 -8.15 8.54
N ALA A 143 8.68 -7.37 8.11
CA ALA A 143 9.51 -6.56 9.00
C ALA A 143 8.68 -5.57 9.82
N ALA A 144 7.65 -4.95 9.23
CA ALA A 144 6.73 -4.06 9.92
C ALA A 144 5.96 -4.78 11.03
N GLY A 145 5.38 -5.95 10.72
CA GLY A 145 4.66 -6.78 11.71
C GLY A 145 5.55 -7.19 12.88
N ILE A 146 6.77 -7.64 12.60
CA ILE A 146 7.76 -8.01 13.63
C ILE A 146 8.15 -6.77 14.46
N THR A 147 8.46 -5.66 13.81
CA THR A 147 8.87 -4.42 14.49
C THR A 147 7.77 -3.94 15.44
N LEU A 148 6.52 -3.90 14.94
CA LEU A 148 5.41 -3.45 15.78
C LEU A 148 5.12 -4.38 16.95
N SER A 149 5.06 -5.70 16.70
CA SER A 149 4.67 -6.69 17.71
C SER A 149 5.78 -6.98 18.70
N VAL A 150 6.99 -7.26 18.20
CA VAL A 150 8.08 -7.80 19.04
C VAL A 150 8.92 -6.66 19.65
N VAL A 151 9.28 -5.64 18.84
CA VAL A 151 10.15 -4.56 19.32
C VAL A 151 9.37 -3.55 20.13
N PHE A 152 8.26 -3.06 19.61
CA PHE A 152 7.48 -2.01 20.27
C PHE A 152 6.33 -2.52 21.15
N LYS A 153 5.89 -3.77 20.96
CA LYS A 153 4.67 -4.32 21.60
C LYS A 153 3.47 -3.37 21.47
N GLY A 154 3.37 -2.73 20.32
CA GLY A 154 2.54 -1.54 20.08
C GLY A 154 1.23 -1.80 19.34
N GLU A 155 0.77 -3.06 19.20
CA GLU A 155 -0.41 -3.40 18.40
C GLU A 155 -1.71 -2.73 18.86
N GLN A 156 -1.82 -2.43 20.16
CA GLN A 156 -2.97 -1.74 20.77
C GLN A 156 -2.72 -0.24 20.98
N SER A 157 -1.60 0.28 20.52
CA SER A 157 -1.18 1.65 20.82
C SER A 157 -1.00 2.50 19.56
N ALA A 158 -0.92 3.82 19.76
CA ALA A 158 -0.65 4.79 18.71
C ALA A 158 0.73 4.61 18.05
N VAL A 159 1.64 3.81 18.65
CA VAL A 159 3.00 3.57 18.13
C VAL A 159 2.99 3.09 16.69
N GLN A 160 1.99 2.30 16.27
CA GLN A 160 1.82 1.85 14.89
C GLN A 160 1.80 3.02 13.89
N PHE A 161 1.11 4.10 14.21
CA PHE A 161 1.03 5.29 13.35
C PHE A 161 2.32 6.11 13.38
N TYR A 162 3.00 6.18 14.52
CA TYR A 162 4.29 6.88 14.63
C TYR A 162 5.39 6.16 13.87
N VAL A 163 5.45 4.82 13.94
CA VAL A 163 6.39 4.00 13.14
C VAL A 163 6.10 4.18 11.65
N ALA A 164 4.84 4.06 11.24
CA ALA A 164 4.43 4.27 9.87
C ALA A 164 4.73 5.70 9.39
N GLY A 165 4.46 6.71 10.21
CA GLY A 165 4.69 8.12 9.90
C GLY A 165 6.17 8.45 9.70
N THR A 166 7.02 7.97 10.62
CA THR A 166 8.48 8.11 10.51
C THR A 166 9.00 7.45 9.23
N THR A 167 8.57 6.22 8.97
CA THR A 167 8.97 5.50 7.76
C THR A 167 8.45 6.19 6.50
N SER A 168 7.24 6.78 6.54
CA SER A 168 6.66 7.50 5.41
C SER A 168 7.44 8.76 5.06
N ILE A 169 7.96 9.49 6.05
CA ILE A 169 8.85 10.63 5.81
C ILE A 169 10.18 10.16 5.21
N ILE A 170 10.76 9.08 5.76
CA ILE A 170 11.99 8.47 5.19
C ILE A 170 11.75 8.02 3.74
N PHE A 171 10.63 7.37 3.46
CA PHE A 171 10.21 6.97 2.12
C PHE A 171 10.11 8.19 1.17
N GLY A 172 9.47 9.26 1.63
CA GLY A 172 9.36 10.49 0.84
C GLY A 172 10.72 11.10 0.50
N LEU A 173 11.61 11.22 1.47
CA LEU A 173 12.97 11.71 1.26
C LEU A 173 13.79 10.77 0.36
N PHE A 174 13.67 9.46 0.58
CA PHE A 174 14.34 8.45 -0.24
C PHE A 174 13.87 8.49 -1.70
N SER A 175 12.58 8.77 -1.94
CA SER A 175 12.00 8.87 -3.28
C SER A 175 12.72 9.91 -4.15
N LEU A 176 13.27 10.97 -3.57
CA LEU A 176 14.07 11.97 -4.30
C LEU A 176 15.39 11.42 -4.84
N THR A 177 15.86 10.28 -4.34
CA THR A 177 17.08 9.61 -4.85
C THR A 177 16.81 8.64 -5.99
N LEU A 178 15.53 8.42 -6.33
CA LEU A 178 15.13 7.56 -7.46
C LEU A 178 15.46 8.22 -8.79
N PRO A 179 15.55 7.45 -9.89
CA PRO A 179 15.84 8.02 -11.20
C PRO A 179 14.74 8.98 -11.65
N HIS A 180 15.15 10.05 -12.32
CA HIS A 180 14.23 11.04 -12.86
C HIS A 180 13.23 10.39 -13.83
N THR A 181 11.96 10.55 -13.52
CA THR A 181 10.84 9.92 -14.22
C THR A 181 9.83 10.99 -14.63
N PRO A 182 10.11 11.71 -15.75
CA PRO A 182 9.26 12.80 -16.21
C PRO A 182 7.90 12.31 -16.67
N PRO A 183 6.89 13.19 -16.71
CA PRO A 183 5.56 12.90 -17.24
C PRO A 183 5.60 12.28 -18.63
N MET A 184 4.72 11.31 -18.89
CA MET A 184 4.67 10.62 -20.19
C MET A 184 3.87 11.38 -21.26
N LYS A 185 2.90 12.17 -20.83
CA LYS A 185 1.97 12.89 -21.73
C LYS A 185 2.09 14.39 -21.54
N THR A 186 3.01 15.02 -22.26
CA THR A 186 3.06 16.46 -22.36
C THR A 186 2.17 16.95 -23.50
N GLY A 187 1.09 17.68 -23.19
CA GLY A 187 0.34 18.44 -24.19
C GLY A 187 -0.76 17.72 -24.98
N LYS A 188 -1.18 16.50 -24.63
CA LYS A 188 -2.38 15.88 -25.24
C LYS A 188 -3.61 16.10 -24.37
N ASP A 189 -4.72 16.48 -25.00
CA ASP A 189 -6.04 16.47 -24.37
C ASP A 189 -6.42 15.01 -24.07
N VAL A 190 -6.35 14.62 -22.80
CA VAL A 190 -6.84 13.31 -22.37
C VAL A 190 -8.30 13.48 -22.03
N SER A 191 -9.16 12.65 -22.61
CA SER A 191 -10.58 12.68 -22.33
C SER A 191 -10.86 12.29 -20.88
N MET A 192 -11.97 12.76 -20.33
CA MET A 192 -12.40 12.33 -18.99
C MET A 192 -12.62 10.81 -18.90
N SER A 193 -13.00 10.15 -20.01
CA SER A 193 -13.14 8.70 -20.05
C SER A 193 -11.79 7.97 -19.91
N GLU A 194 -10.71 8.51 -20.49
CA GLU A 194 -9.35 7.96 -20.30
C GLU A 194 -8.86 8.14 -18.86
N ILE A 195 -9.11 9.32 -18.26
CA ILE A 195 -8.74 9.59 -16.86
C ILE A 195 -9.49 8.66 -15.91
N LEU A 196 -10.77 8.43 -16.17
CA LEU A 196 -11.64 7.54 -15.40
C LEU A 196 -11.38 6.06 -15.68
N GLY A 197 -10.55 5.74 -16.66
CA GLY A 197 -10.32 4.35 -17.10
C GLY A 197 -11.57 3.67 -17.66
N LEU A 198 -12.58 4.44 -18.09
CA LEU A 198 -13.85 3.90 -18.59
C LEU A 198 -13.65 3.05 -19.84
N ASP A 199 -12.62 3.35 -20.63
CA ASP A 199 -12.27 2.56 -21.81
C ASP A 199 -11.86 1.12 -21.44
N ALA A 200 -11.33 0.91 -20.23
CA ALA A 200 -11.02 -0.42 -19.70
C ALA A 200 -12.28 -1.27 -19.46
N LEU A 201 -13.46 -0.65 -19.26
CA LEU A 201 -14.71 -1.39 -19.14
C LEU A 201 -15.07 -2.17 -20.40
N ALA A 202 -14.58 -1.73 -21.55
CA ALA A 202 -14.76 -2.47 -22.81
C ALA A 202 -14.09 -3.87 -22.77
N LEU A 203 -13.07 -4.07 -21.93
CA LEU A 203 -12.42 -5.37 -21.73
C LEU A 203 -13.35 -6.39 -21.06
N LEU A 204 -14.35 -5.95 -20.29
CA LEU A 204 -15.35 -6.83 -19.68
C LEU A 204 -16.22 -7.56 -20.71
N LYS A 205 -16.27 -7.07 -21.95
CA LYS A 205 -16.91 -7.79 -23.05
C LYS A 205 -16.18 -9.08 -23.45
N LYS A 206 -14.92 -9.24 -23.05
CA LYS A 206 -14.15 -10.49 -23.25
C LYS A 206 -14.42 -11.44 -22.07
N PRO A 207 -14.99 -12.65 -22.30
CA PRO A 207 -15.39 -13.55 -21.22
C PRO A 207 -14.24 -13.92 -20.26
N SER A 208 -13.05 -14.17 -20.81
CA SER A 208 -11.86 -14.49 -20.00
C SER A 208 -11.49 -13.37 -19.03
N PHE A 209 -11.59 -12.11 -19.47
CA PHE A 209 -11.31 -10.96 -18.62
C PHE A 209 -12.42 -10.72 -17.59
N ALA A 210 -13.69 -10.89 -17.99
CA ALA A 210 -14.83 -10.78 -17.08
C ALA A 210 -14.75 -11.82 -15.95
N ILE A 211 -14.43 -13.08 -16.29
CA ILE A 211 -14.22 -14.15 -15.30
C ILE A 211 -13.05 -13.79 -14.37
N PHE A 212 -11.92 -13.32 -14.92
CA PHE A 212 -10.77 -12.89 -14.12
C PHE A 212 -11.17 -11.81 -13.10
N ILE A 213 -11.88 -10.76 -13.54
CA ILE A 213 -12.34 -9.68 -12.65
C ILE A 213 -13.32 -10.19 -11.60
N LEU A 214 -14.25 -11.09 -11.98
CA LEU A 214 -15.19 -11.71 -11.04
C LEU A 214 -14.44 -12.52 -9.97
N CYS A 215 -13.47 -13.34 -10.36
CA CYS A 215 -12.64 -14.12 -9.43
C CYS A 215 -11.87 -13.19 -8.48
N MET A 216 -11.26 -12.10 -9.01
CA MET A 216 -10.58 -11.10 -8.18
C MET A 216 -11.52 -10.43 -7.18
N PHE A 217 -12.72 -10.06 -7.61
CA PHE A 217 -13.76 -9.50 -6.72
C PHE A 217 -14.13 -10.47 -5.60
N LEU A 218 -14.38 -11.74 -5.93
CA LEU A 218 -14.75 -12.76 -4.94
C LEU A 218 -13.63 -13.04 -3.95
N ILE A 219 -12.35 -13.04 -4.38
CA ILE A 219 -11.20 -13.24 -3.49
C ILE A 219 -11.01 -12.03 -2.55
N CYS A 220 -11.33 -10.82 -2.99
CA CYS A 220 -11.23 -9.64 -2.13
C CYS A 220 -12.11 -9.73 -0.88
N ILE A 221 -13.27 -10.40 -0.95
CA ILE A 221 -14.19 -10.53 0.19
C ILE A 221 -13.52 -11.23 1.39
N PRO A 222 -13.05 -12.49 1.30
CA PRO A 222 -12.37 -13.15 2.42
C PRO A 222 -11.05 -12.47 2.80
N LEU A 223 -10.34 -11.86 1.84
CA LEU A 223 -9.11 -11.12 2.11
C LEU A 223 -9.35 -9.92 3.00
N TYR A 224 -10.38 -9.11 2.72
CA TYR A 224 -10.75 -7.99 3.57
C TYR A 224 -11.23 -8.46 4.95
N PHE A 225 -12.02 -9.53 5.01
CA PHE A 225 -12.45 -10.14 6.26
C PHE A 225 -11.25 -10.56 7.13
N TYR A 226 -10.23 -11.15 6.51
CA TYR A 226 -8.98 -11.51 7.16
C TYR A 226 -8.26 -10.26 7.75
N PHE A 227 -8.07 -9.21 6.97
CA PHE A 227 -7.36 -8.02 7.45
C PHE A 227 -8.11 -7.27 8.55
N VAL A 228 -9.43 -7.21 8.49
CA VAL A 228 -10.25 -6.48 9.49
C VAL A 228 -10.29 -7.22 10.82
N ASN A 229 -10.45 -8.56 10.79
CA ASN A 229 -10.84 -9.31 12.00
C ASN A 229 -9.71 -10.18 12.56
N MET A 230 -8.76 -10.65 11.75
CA MET A 230 -7.84 -11.70 12.18
C MET A 230 -6.91 -11.26 13.31
N ASN A 231 -6.38 -10.03 13.26
CA ASN A 231 -5.50 -9.53 14.33
C ASN A 231 -6.23 -9.44 15.67
N GLN A 232 -7.45 -8.90 15.66
CA GLN A 232 -8.29 -8.82 16.85
C GLN A 232 -8.62 -10.21 17.37
N TYR A 233 -9.04 -11.12 16.50
CA TYR A 233 -9.38 -12.51 16.86
C TYR A 233 -8.20 -13.25 17.53
N VAL A 234 -7.02 -13.17 16.92
CA VAL A 234 -5.81 -13.79 17.47
C VAL A 234 -5.43 -13.18 18.83
N THR A 235 -5.62 -11.86 18.97
CA THR A 235 -5.39 -11.16 20.24
C THR A 235 -6.41 -11.59 21.32
N GLU A 236 -7.68 -11.78 20.96
CA GLU A 236 -8.73 -12.26 21.89
C GLU A 236 -8.51 -13.70 22.34
N LEU A 237 -7.85 -14.53 21.52
CA LEU A 237 -7.40 -15.87 21.91
C LEU A 237 -6.22 -15.84 22.92
N GLY A 238 -5.74 -14.65 23.30
CA GLY A 238 -4.61 -14.49 24.21
C GLY A 238 -3.25 -14.73 23.57
N TRP A 239 -3.15 -14.74 22.26
CA TRP A 239 -1.88 -14.92 21.57
C TRP A 239 -1.09 -13.61 21.55
N GLU A 240 0.15 -13.66 22.03
CA GLU A 240 1.09 -12.56 21.91
C GLU A 240 1.65 -12.45 20.50
N PHE A 241 2.07 -11.25 20.11
CA PHE A 241 2.69 -10.96 18.80
C PHE A 241 1.80 -11.30 17.58
N SER A 242 0.53 -10.89 17.67
CA SER A 242 -0.49 -11.23 16.66
C SER A 242 -0.11 -10.76 15.24
N ALA A 243 0.36 -9.53 15.07
CA ALA A 243 0.76 -9.02 13.76
C ALA A 243 2.02 -9.72 13.22
N ALA A 244 2.99 -10.08 14.09
CA ALA A 244 4.14 -10.87 13.66
C ALA A 244 3.73 -12.28 13.20
N LYS A 245 2.80 -12.93 13.90
CA LYS A 245 2.26 -14.26 13.50
C LYS A 245 1.49 -14.17 12.18
N MET A 246 0.67 -13.15 12.01
CA MET A 246 -0.02 -12.91 10.73
C MET A 246 0.95 -12.70 9.57
N SER A 247 2.12 -12.12 9.82
CA SER A 247 3.16 -11.94 8.81
C SER A 247 3.72 -13.26 8.25
N LEU A 248 3.53 -14.40 8.93
CA LEU A 248 3.89 -15.72 8.40
C LEU A 248 3.14 -16.06 7.10
N ALA A 249 1.92 -15.55 6.94
CA ALA A 249 1.18 -15.71 5.68
C ALA A 249 1.91 -15.07 4.48
N GLN A 250 2.68 -14.01 4.72
CA GLN A 250 3.44 -13.32 3.67
C GLN A 250 4.70 -14.08 3.23
N VAL A 251 5.13 -15.10 4.00
CA VAL A 251 6.26 -15.96 3.59
C VAL A 251 5.93 -16.71 2.30
N SER A 252 4.68 -17.16 2.14
CA SER A 252 4.23 -17.78 0.89
C SER A 252 4.32 -16.81 -0.30
N ASP A 253 3.96 -15.55 -0.09
CA ASP A 253 4.06 -14.49 -1.11
C ASP A 253 5.52 -14.27 -1.55
N VAL A 254 6.45 -14.20 -0.59
CA VAL A 254 7.91 -14.11 -0.87
C VAL A 254 8.36 -15.30 -1.72
N VAL A 255 7.99 -16.52 -1.35
CA VAL A 255 8.37 -17.73 -2.10
C VAL A 255 7.83 -17.69 -3.53
N PHE A 256 6.55 -17.37 -3.71
CA PHE A 256 5.95 -17.30 -5.04
C PHE A 256 6.51 -16.18 -5.90
N LEU A 257 6.81 -15.02 -5.34
CA LEU A 257 7.45 -13.91 -6.07
C LEU A 257 8.86 -14.27 -6.57
N ILE A 258 9.63 -15.03 -5.78
CA ILE A 258 10.95 -15.53 -6.19
C ILE A 258 10.82 -16.58 -7.31
N LEU A 259 9.81 -17.43 -7.25
CA LEU A 259 9.58 -18.49 -8.24
C LEU A 259 8.93 -17.96 -9.52
N LEU A 260 8.25 -16.83 -9.46
CA LEU A 260 7.47 -16.28 -10.58
C LEU A 260 8.25 -16.11 -11.87
N PRO A 261 9.51 -15.59 -11.89
CA PRO A 261 10.30 -15.49 -13.13
C PRO A 261 10.54 -16.85 -13.79
N VAL A 262 10.74 -17.91 -12.99
CA VAL A 262 10.93 -19.28 -13.50
C VAL A 262 9.63 -19.83 -14.08
N MET A 263 8.51 -19.57 -13.42
CA MET A 263 7.19 -19.99 -13.90
C MET A 263 6.79 -19.28 -15.21
N LEU A 264 7.13 -18.01 -15.35
CA LEU A 264 6.83 -17.20 -16.54
C LEU A 264 7.81 -17.44 -17.71
N SER A 265 8.92 -18.14 -17.49
CA SER A 265 9.91 -18.47 -18.53
C SER A 265 9.51 -19.70 -19.37
N ARG A 266 8.49 -20.44 -18.94
CA ARG A 266 7.89 -21.58 -19.64
C ARG A 266 6.65 -21.15 -20.39
#